data_1e63e5745d98e657de6ebd0a709bae16
#
_entry.id   1e63e5745d98e657de6ebd0a709bae16
#
_cell.length_a   1.000
_cell.length_b   1.000
_cell.length_c   1.000
_cell.angle_alpha   90.00
_cell.angle_beta   90.00
_cell.angle_gamma   90.00
#
_symmetry.space_group_name_H-M   'P 1'
#
loop_
_entity.id
_entity.type
_entity.pdbx_description
1 polymer ?
#
loop_
_entity_poly.entity_id
_entity_poly.type
_entity_poly.pdbx_seq_one_letter_code
_entity_poly.pdbx_strand_id
1 'polypeptide(L)'
;MEKEIPGKNATKEILTNYSGGLGQQKLLIGKLTLNTTYKIWPYAKSRMGETIGDCITYTTTNDAIMLQEAGELQSLLSNNLYDYTSLTLAGPMNGDDLNCLRKMMGRNLDETNTPGKLASINMTDVKIVAGGGPYGANRYVQDHVIGQGLFANCDYLTNVILPTDVTTIEKDAFINCKSLAKIEIPASVSNLLPSSGCTALRDIEVSEANSNYSSVNGVLLNAQQTNILWFPMGKQGEYSLPSTITSIGNYAFKECSIETFILPDNMNEIGQGAFMDSKVKEVKLPANLKRIPTSTFQGCKQLKVVRIGSKTEAISDYAFDLCPLTDIYVEAKLPPVCSSHAFTTRGTSFLNTCIVHVPTGKAAFYKGDVIWKQFKNIKSDSSK
;
A
#
# COMPACT_ATOMS: atom_id res chain seq x y z
N MET A 1 51.33 -19.16 18.84
CA MET A 1 50.17 -19.27 17.90
C MET A 1 50.75 -19.26 16.51
N GLU A 2 50.51 -20.31 15.73
CA GLU A 2 50.92 -20.32 14.33
C GLU A 2 50.08 -19.28 13.56
N LYS A 3 50.75 -18.52 12.68
CA LYS A 3 50.13 -17.48 11.89
C LYS A 3 49.30 -18.17 10.79
N GLU A 4 47.99 -17.90 10.72
CA GLU A 4 47.09 -18.41 9.67
C GLU A 4 47.53 -17.79 8.33
N ILE A 5 47.75 -18.63 7.30
CA ILE A 5 48.19 -18.22 5.97
C ILE A 5 47.16 -18.57 4.91
N PRO A 6 47.06 -17.81 3.78
CA PRO A 6 46.14 -18.09 2.68
C PRO A 6 46.33 -19.50 2.12
N GLY A 7 45.23 -20.21 1.89
CA GLY A 7 45.26 -21.51 1.23
C GLY A 7 45.70 -21.43 -0.25
N LYS A 8 46.07 -22.57 -0.85
CA LYS A 8 46.54 -22.64 -2.24
C LYS A 8 45.61 -22.06 -3.31
N ASN A 9 44.32 -21.96 -2.99
CA ASN A 9 43.26 -21.45 -3.90
C ASN A 9 42.82 -20.02 -3.56
N ALA A 10 43.56 -19.30 -2.71
CA ALA A 10 43.23 -17.92 -2.39
C ALA A 10 43.42 -17.01 -3.60
N THR A 11 42.41 -16.23 -3.93
CA THR A 11 42.49 -15.24 -5.02
C THR A 11 43.27 -14.03 -4.56
N LYS A 12 44.26 -13.59 -5.36
CA LYS A 12 44.99 -12.35 -5.13
C LYS A 12 44.38 -11.23 -5.95
N GLU A 13 43.93 -10.19 -5.28
CA GLU A 13 43.57 -8.94 -5.95
C GLU A 13 44.72 -7.95 -5.72
N ILE A 14 45.35 -7.50 -6.78
CA ILE A 14 46.54 -6.60 -6.69
C ILE A 14 46.08 -5.19 -7.02
N LEU A 15 46.22 -4.27 -6.07
CA LEU A 15 46.06 -2.84 -6.32
C LEU A 15 47.27 -2.32 -7.10
N THR A 16 47.09 -2.04 -8.38
CA THR A 16 48.09 -1.37 -9.23
C THR A 16 47.91 0.14 -9.09
N ASN A 17 49.05 0.87 -8.89
CA ASN A 17 49.16 2.32 -8.81
C ASN A 17 48.99 2.94 -7.42
N TYR A 18 49.69 2.40 -6.44
CA TYR A 18 49.80 3.04 -5.14
C TYR A 18 51.09 3.85 -5.03
N SER A 19 51.00 5.19 -4.95
CA SER A 19 52.08 6.15 -4.72
C SER A 19 51.84 6.96 -3.43
N GLY A 20 51.30 6.37 -2.40
CA GLY A 20 50.93 7.07 -1.17
C GLY A 20 51.84 6.74 0.01
N GLY A 21 52.13 7.73 0.85
CA GLY A 21 52.91 7.61 2.08
C GLY A 21 52.22 6.78 3.17
N LEU A 22 52.85 6.65 4.33
CA LEU A 22 52.35 5.95 5.52
C LEU A 22 51.02 6.56 5.99
N GLY A 23 49.93 5.78 5.97
CA GLY A 23 48.60 6.19 6.43
C GLY A 23 47.55 5.09 6.31
N GLN A 24 46.38 5.29 6.91
CA GLN A 24 45.25 4.38 6.76
C GLN A 24 44.74 4.39 5.31
N GLN A 25 44.56 3.20 4.72
CA GLN A 25 44.08 3.01 3.37
C GLN A 25 42.69 2.39 3.42
N LYS A 26 41.78 2.89 2.58
CA LYS A 26 40.48 2.25 2.34
C LYS A 26 40.57 1.42 1.06
N LEU A 27 40.31 0.12 1.17
CA LEU A 27 40.17 -0.78 0.03
C LEU A 27 38.69 -1.13 -0.10
N LEU A 28 38.11 -0.87 -1.25
CA LEU A 28 36.77 -1.35 -1.58
C LEU A 28 36.90 -2.73 -2.25
N ILE A 29 36.44 -3.78 -1.59
CA ILE A 29 36.41 -5.12 -2.15
C ILE A 29 34.98 -5.35 -2.67
N GLY A 30 34.80 -5.31 -4.00
CA GLY A 30 33.52 -5.57 -4.67
C GLY A 30 33.26 -7.06 -4.88
N LYS A 31 32.04 -7.42 -5.29
CA LYS A 31 31.62 -8.78 -5.71
C LYS A 31 31.72 -9.87 -4.63
N LEU A 32 31.55 -9.54 -3.38
CA LEU A 32 31.41 -10.52 -2.32
C LEU A 32 30.01 -11.13 -2.30
N THR A 33 29.93 -12.45 -2.13
CA THR A 33 28.64 -13.17 -1.99
C THR A 33 28.06 -12.89 -0.60
N LEU A 34 26.77 -12.59 -0.50
CA LEU A 34 26.09 -12.36 0.75
C LEU A 34 26.10 -13.60 1.67
N ASN A 35 26.03 -13.38 2.99
CA ASN A 35 26.07 -14.43 4.03
C ASN A 35 27.25 -15.38 3.89
N THR A 36 28.37 -14.87 3.40
CA THR A 36 29.62 -15.65 3.18
C THR A 36 30.72 -15.11 4.04
N THR A 37 31.41 -15.99 4.76
CA THR A 37 32.57 -15.62 5.56
C THR A 37 33.82 -15.64 4.70
N TYR A 38 34.45 -14.50 4.59
CA TYR A 38 35.75 -14.30 3.89
C TYR A 38 36.86 -14.18 4.88
N LYS A 39 38.01 -14.76 4.54
CA LYS A 39 39.27 -14.54 5.23
C LYS A 39 40.12 -13.67 4.32
N ILE A 40 40.54 -12.52 4.83
CA ILE A 40 41.28 -11.49 4.09
C ILE A 40 42.64 -11.30 4.71
N TRP A 41 43.70 -11.40 3.90
CA TRP A 41 45.07 -11.18 4.33
C TRP A 41 45.65 -9.95 3.63
N PRO A 42 46.06 -8.90 4.35
CA PRO A 42 46.84 -7.83 3.75
C PRO A 42 48.15 -8.38 3.19
N TYR A 43 48.47 -7.97 1.97
CA TYR A 43 49.65 -8.45 1.27
C TYR A 43 50.47 -7.28 0.75
N ALA A 44 51.77 -7.30 0.98
CA ALA A 44 52.69 -6.32 0.44
C ALA A 44 53.89 -7.04 -0.23
N LYS A 45 54.26 -6.53 -1.42
CA LYS A 45 55.41 -7.03 -2.19
C LYS A 45 56.41 -5.90 -2.39
N SER A 46 57.66 -6.15 -2.05
CA SER A 46 58.78 -5.24 -2.29
C SER A 46 59.92 -5.96 -3.01
N ARG A 47 60.96 -5.23 -3.39
CA ARG A 47 62.20 -5.85 -3.94
C ARG A 47 62.91 -6.76 -2.95
N MET A 48 62.63 -6.63 -1.65
CA MET A 48 63.27 -7.42 -0.57
C MET A 48 62.44 -8.65 -0.18
N GLY A 49 61.27 -8.86 -0.78
CA GLY A 49 60.42 -9.98 -0.49
C GLY A 49 58.92 -9.64 -0.41
N GLU A 50 58.14 -10.66 -0.09
CA GLU A 50 56.69 -10.56 0.12
C GLU A 50 56.35 -10.69 1.60
N THR A 51 55.38 -9.92 2.06
CA THR A 51 54.91 -10.01 3.46
C THR A 51 53.39 -10.14 3.46
N ILE A 52 52.85 -11.00 4.34
CA ILE A 52 51.45 -11.21 4.54
C ILE A 52 51.11 -10.75 5.95
N GLY A 53 50.12 -9.84 6.06
CA GLY A 53 49.63 -9.36 7.35
C GLY A 53 48.77 -10.40 8.06
N ASP A 54 48.18 -10.03 9.18
CA ASP A 54 47.31 -10.90 9.95
C ASP A 54 45.96 -11.09 9.24
N CYS A 55 45.38 -12.30 9.37
CA CYS A 55 44.10 -12.62 8.82
C CYS A 55 42.98 -11.80 9.47
N ILE A 56 42.18 -11.16 8.65
CA ILE A 56 40.94 -10.52 9.06
C ILE A 56 39.82 -11.42 8.58
N THR A 57 38.95 -11.88 9.48
CA THR A 57 37.74 -12.62 9.13
C THR A 57 36.59 -11.62 8.99
N TYR A 58 35.96 -11.59 7.83
CA TYR A 58 34.84 -10.76 7.53
C TYR A 58 33.71 -11.62 7.00
N THR A 59 32.52 -11.55 7.63
CA THR A 59 31.32 -12.21 7.12
C THR A 59 30.46 -11.16 6.48
N THR A 60 30.19 -11.33 5.19
CA THR A 60 29.22 -10.48 4.51
C THR A 60 27.86 -10.73 5.14
N THR A 61 27.37 -9.74 5.83
CA THR A 61 25.99 -9.67 6.29
C THR A 61 25.15 -9.01 5.19
N ASN A 62 23.85 -8.87 5.41
CA ASN A 62 23.01 -7.99 4.59
C ASN A 62 23.41 -6.51 4.84
N ASP A 63 24.66 -6.17 4.63
CA ASP A 63 25.13 -4.81 4.81
C ASP A 63 24.44 -3.91 3.77
N ALA A 64 23.95 -2.79 4.23
CA ALA A 64 23.32 -1.80 3.38
C ALA A 64 24.29 -1.33 2.30
N ILE A 65 23.84 -1.27 1.05
CA ILE A 65 24.56 -0.50 0.02
C ILE A 65 24.42 0.96 0.41
N MET A 66 25.55 1.55 0.77
CA MET A 66 25.62 2.93 1.23
C MET A 66 25.82 3.86 0.04
N LEU A 67 24.83 4.67 -0.26
CA LEU A 67 24.95 5.77 -1.23
C LEU A 67 25.63 6.95 -0.54
N GLN A 68 26.75 7.40 -1.11
CA GLN A 68 27.45 8.61 -0.65
C GLN A 68 26.83 9.86 -1.25
N GLU A 69 26.37 9.76 -2.51
CA GLU A 69 25.69 10.80 -3.25
C GLU A 69 24.40 10.24 -3.89
N ALA A 70 23.40 11.10 -4.04
CA ALA A 70 22.16 10.70 -4.69
C ALA A 70 22.38 10.54 -6.22
N GLY A 71 21.85 9.46 -6.80
CA GLY A 71 21.97 9.13 -8.22
C GLY A 71 23.02 8.07 -8.55
N GLU A 72 23.72 7.51 -7.55
CA GLU A 72 24.83 6.58 -7.80
C GLU A 72 24.45 5.09 -7.72
N LEU A 73 23.21 4.73 -7.35
CA LEU A 73 22.81 3.33 -7.14
C LEU A 73 23.11 2.45 -8.35
N GLN A 74 22.81 2.90 -9.55
CA GLN A 74 23.04 2.11 -10.76
C GLN A 74 24.56 1.84 -10.98
N SER A 75 25.42 2.80 -10.67
CA SER A 75 26.87 2.63 -10.80
C SER A 75 27.43 1.69 -9.75
N LEU A 76 26.92 1.72 -8.52
CA LEU A 76 27.31 0.81 -7.43
C LEU A 76 26.92 -0.65 -7.72
N LEU A 77 25.76 -0.89 -8.33
CA LEU A 77 25.26 -2.23 -8.66
C LEU A 77 25.87 -2.81 -9.95
N SER A 78 26.48 -1.99 -10.80
CA SER A 78 27.18 -2.40 -12.03
C SER A 78 26.30 -3.25 -12.97
N ASN A 79 26.85 -4.36 -13.54
CA ASN A 79 26.18 -5.20 -14.52
C ASN A 79 25.19 -6.23 -13.93
N ASN A 80 25.05 -6.30 -12.61
CA ASN A 80 24.24 -7.32 -11.91
C ASN A 80 22.90 -6.79 -11.42
N LEU A 81 22.39 -5.73 -12.02
CA LEU A 81 21.18 -5.02 -11.59
C LEU A 81 19.97 -5.93 -11.32
N TYR A 82 19.83 -7.01 -12.09
CA TYR A 82 18.66 -7.90 -12.04
C TYR A 82 18.86 -9.17 -11.20
N ASP A 83 20.05 -9.35 -10.60
CA ASP A 83 20.37 -10.55 -9.82
C ASP A 83 19.89 -10.44 -8.36
N TYR A 84 19.50 -9.25 -7.93
CA TYR A 84 19.06 -9.01 -6.56
C TYR A 84 17.59 -9.38 -6.36
N THR A 85 17.32 -10.22 -5.36
CA THR A 85 15.97 -10.51 -4.87
C THR A 85 15.67 -9.83 -3.54
N SER A 86 16.70 -9.40 -2.82
CA SER A 86 16.61 -8.62 -1.58
C SER A 86 17.70 -7.56 -1.56
N LEU A 87 17.42 -6.40 -0.98
CA LEU A 87 18.36 -5.28 -0.92
C LEU A 87 18.11 -4.45 0.33
N THR A 88 19.22 -4.04 0.99
CA THR A 88 19.21 -3.02 2.03
C THR A 88 20.00 -1.81 1.52
N LEU A 89 19.40 -0.63 1.60
CA LEU A 89 19.96 0.64 1.12
C LEU A 89 20.07 1.63 2.26
N ALA A 90 21.06 2.50 2.18
CA ALA A 90 21.23 3.63 3.09
C ALA A 90 21.84 4.83 2.34
N GLY A 91 21.62 6.04 2.87
CA GLY A 91 22.10 7.27 2.27
C GLY A 91 21.07 7.99 1.40
N PRO A 92 21.47 9.06 0.71
CA PRO A 92 20.55 9.87 -0.10
C PRO A 92 20.17 9.16 -1.40
N MET A 93 18.86 9.21 -1.77
CA MET A 93 18.34 8.68 -3.02
C MET A 93 17.48 9.72 -3.72
N ASN A 94 17.74 9.93 -5.01
CA ASN A 94 16.94 10.80 -5.88
C ASN A 94 16.16 10.01 -6.96
N GLY A 95 15.63 10.71 -7.97
CA GLY A 95 14.85 10.12 -9.05
C GLY A 95 15.59 9.07 -9.87
N ASP A 96 16.90 9.23 -10.08
CA ASP A 96 17.70 8.26 -10.83
C ASP A 96 17.84 6.94 -10.07
N ASP A 97 18.07 7.01 -8.74
CA ASP A 97 18.15 5.84 -7.88
C ASP A 97 16.80 5.12 -7.81
N LEU A 98 15.70 5.87 -7.65
CA LEU A 98 14.35 5.30 -7.60
C LEU A 98 13.94 4.67 -8.93
N ASN A 99 14.36 5.24 -10.07
CA ASN A 99 14.18 4.62 -11.38
C ASN A 99 15.00 3.32 -11.50
N CYS A 100 16.25 3.32 -11.04
CA CYS A 100 17.08 2.11 -10.96
C CYS A 100 16.38 1.04 -10.13
N LEU A 101 15.89 1.40 -8.95
CA LEU A 101 15.16 0.50 -8.06
C LEU A 101 13.90 -0.07 -8.72
N ARG A 102 13.11 0.74 -9.44
CA ARG A 102 11.94 0.28 -10.20
C ARG A 102 12.31 -0.78 -11.25
N LYS A 103 13.43 -0.57 -11.98
CA LYS A 103 13.92 -1.57 -12.95
C LYS A 103 14.26 -2.88 -12.26
N MET A 104 14.87 -2.85 -11.07
CA MET A 104 15.15 -4.05 -10.27
C MET A 104 13.88 -4.75 -9.80
N MET A 105 12.80 -4.00 -9.55
CA MET A 105 11.47 -4.52 -9.20
C MET A 105 10.61 -4.95 -10.40
N GLY A 106 11.15 -4.93 -11.60
CA GLY A 106 10.48 -5.42 -12.80
C GLY A 106 9.80 -4.36 -13.67
N ARG A 107 10.05 -3.06 -13.48
CA ARG A 107 9.35 -1.99 -14.21
C ARG A 107 10.27 -0.91 -14.77
N ASN A 108 10.09 -0.55 -16.02
CA ASN A 108 10.67 0.61 -16.65
C ASN A 108 9.87 1.90 -16.40
N LEU A 109 10.39 3.04 -16.83
CA LEU A 109 9.70 4.35 -16.77
C LEU A 109 8.35 4.36 -17.49
N ASP A 110 8.23 3.64 -18.59
CA ASP A 110 7.03 3.50 -19.42
C ASP A 110 6.10 2.37 -18.96
N GLU A 111 6.34 1.82 -17.76
CA GLU A 111 5.62 0.69 -17.15
C GLU A 111 5.81 -0.66 -17.90
N THR A 112 6.70 -0.76 -18.89
CA THR A 112 7.07 -2.04 -19.49
C THR A 112 7.89 -2.88 -18.54
N ASN A 113 7.89 -4.21 -18.76
CA ASN A 113 8.57 -5.15 -17.89
C ASN A 113 10.09 -5.11 -18.08
N THR A 114 10.82 -5.31 -16.97
CA THR A 114 12.25 -5.64 -16.95
C THR A 114 12.47 -7.04 -16.42
N PRO A 115 13.67 -7.63 -16.54
CA PRO A 115 14.00 -8.91 -15.93
C PRO A 115 14.04 -8.89 -14.39
N GLY A 116 14.00 -7.72 -13.75
CA GLY A 116 14.14 -7.53 -12.31
C GLY A 116 13.08 -8.28 -11.50
N LYS A 117 13.50 -8.87 -10.38
CA LYS A 117 12.67 -9.65 -9.45
C LYS A 117 12.95 -9.30 -7.99
N LEU A 118 13.34 -8.05 -7.73
CA LEU A 118 13.58 -7.59 -6.37
C LEU A 118 12.27 -7.70 -5.57
N ALA A 119 12.27 -8.59 -4.57
CA ALA A 119 11.09 -8.95 -3.80
C ALA A 119 11.08 -8.32 -2.40
N SER A 120 12.26 -8.00 -1.84
CA SER A 120 12.37 -7.41 -0.51
C SER A 120 13.33 -6.23 -0.55
N ILE A 121 12.91 -5.10 0.02
CA ILE A 121 13.75 -3.91 0.14
C ILE A 121 13.65 -3.31 1.54
N ASN A 122 14.81 -3.02 2.12
CA ASN A 122 14.94 -2.25 3.34
C ASN A 122 15.55 -0.88 3.03
N MET A 123 14.80 0.18 3.28
CA MET A 123 15.16 1.57 3.07
C MET A 123 15.20 2.36 4.37
N THR A 124 15.31 1.69 5.53
CA THR A 124 15.24 2.33 6.86
C THR A 124 16.15 3.56 6.97
N ASP A 125 17.39 3.45 6.48
CA ASP A 125 18.41 4.49 6.55
C ASP A 125 18.58 5.28 5.23
N VAL A 126 17.62 5.16 4.32
CA VAL A 126 17.56 5.97 3.10
C VAL A 126 16.98 7.36 3.42
N LYS A 127 17.49 8.37 2.74
CA LYS A 127 16.91 9.72 2.70
C LYS A 127 16.44 10.02 1.29
N ILE A 128 15.14 10.13 1.11
CA ILE A 128 14.56 10.55 -0.17
C ILE A 128 14.80 12.06 -0.34
N VAL A 129 15.53 12.42 -1.39
CA VAL A 129 15.89 13.81 -1.70
C VAL A 129 15.46 14.18 -3.11
N ALA A 130 15.00 15.40 -3.30
CA ALA A 130 14.63 15.93 -4.61
C ALA A 130 15.81 15.91 -5.57
N GLY A 131 15.53 15.84 -6.88
CA GLY A 131 16.54 15.84 -7.94
C GLY A 131 16.57 14.55 -8.74
N GLY A 132 17.55 14.45 -9.66
CA GLY A 132 17.63 13.37 -10.63
C GLY A 132 16.53 13.42 -11.69
N GLY A 133 16.50 12.40 -12.54
CA GLY A 133 15.45 12.19 -13.53
C GLY A 133 14.13 11.70 -12.93
N PRO A 134 13.08 11.50 -13.76
CA PRO A 134 11.82 10.96 -13.31
C PRO A 134 11.96 9.48 -12.90
N TYR A 135 11.19 9.04 -11.90
CA TYR A 135 11.08 7.62 -11.54
C TYR A 135 9.88 6.93 -12.21
N GLY A 136 9.04 7.66 -12.94
CA GLY A 136 7.89 7.19 -13.72
C GLY A 136 7.50 8.25 -14.74
N ALA A 137 6.46 8.03 -15.54
CA ALA A 137 6.00 8.99 -16.55
C ALA A 137 5.72 10.37 -15.92
N ASN A 138 6.62 11.33 -16.12
CA ASN A 138 6.55 12.71 -15.59
C ASN A 138 6.42 12.79 -14.05
N ARG A 139 6.91 11.78 -13.30
CA ARG A 139 6.89 11.77 -11.84
C ARG A 139 8.30 12.00 -11.31
N TYR A 140 8.46 13.06 -10.54
CA TYR A 140 9.72 13.49 -9.95
C TYR A 140 9.69 13.35 -8.43
N VAL A 141 10.86 13.14 -7.86
CA VAL A 141 11.03 12.96 -6.42
C VAL A 141 10.87 14.29 -5.69
N GLN A 142 10.26 14.25 -4.53
CA GLN A 142 10.21 15.32 -3.54
C GLN A 142 10.86 14.83 -2.23
N ASP A 143 11.43 15.74 -1.48
CA ASP A 143 12.07 15.42 -0.20
C ASP A 143 11.08 14.74 0.75
N HIS A 144 11.50 13.63 1.36
CA HIS A 144 10.75 12.88 2.36
C HIS A 144 9.38 12.34 1.88
N VAL A 145 9.19 12.14 0.56
CA VAL A 145 7.93 11.69 -0.03
C VAL A 145 8.08 10.35 -0.73
N ILE A 146 7.25 9.38 -0.36
CA ILE A 146 6.98 8.22 -1.20
C ILE A 146 5.90 8.63 -2.21
N GLY A 147 6.36 8.97 -3.40
CA GLY A 147 5.52 9.59 -4.43
C GLY A 147 4.53 8.62 -5.07
N GLN A 148 3.53 9.20 -5.74
CA GLN A 148 2.50 8.46 -6.45
C GLN A 148 3.10 7.44 -7.43
N GLY A 149 2.73 6.17 -7.28
CA GLY A 149 3.15 5.09 -8.17
C GLY A 149 4.63 4.73 -8.07
N LEU A 150 5.35 5.13 -7.02
CA LEU A 150 6.76 4.75 -6.88
C LEU A 150 6.97 3.23 -6.96
N PHE A 151 6.10 2.46 -6.34
CA PHE A 151 6.12 1.00 -6.39
C PHE A 151 5.03 0.42 -7.32
N ALA A 152 4.45 1.23 -8.21
CA ALA A 152 3.36 0.79 -9.09
C ALA A 152 3.72 -0.47 -9.88
N ASN A 153 2.77 -1.43 -9.91
CA ASN A 153 2.87 -2.66 -10.70
C ASN A 153 4.07 -3.56 -10.36
N CYS A 154 4.73 -3.38 -9.21
CA CYS A 154 5.84 -4.20 -8.77
C CYS A 154 5.33 -5.56 -8.26
N ASP A 155 5.02 -6.47 -9.20
CA ASP A 155 4.35 -7.74 -8.91
C ASP A 155 5.19 -8.70 -8.03
N TYR A 156 6.52 -8.56 -8.02
CA TYR A 156 7.42 -9.39 -7.19
C TYR A 156 7.63 -8.85 -5.79
N LEU A 157 7.28 -7.58 -5.53
CA LEU A 157 7.51 -6.93 -4.22
C LEU A 157 6.64 -7.56 -3.15
N THR A 158 7.26 -8.26 -2.19
CA THR A 158 6.60 -8.91 -1.05
C THR A 158 6.78 -8.17 0.25
N ASN A 159 7.89 -7.41 0.37
CA ASN A 159 8.25 -6.67 1.57
C ASN A 159 8.94 -5.35 1.24
N VAL A 160 8.54 -4.29 1.92
CA VAL A 160 9.18 -2.98 1.86
C VAL A 160 9.22 -2.36 3.25
N ILE A 161 10.42 -1.95 3.68
CA ILE A 161 10.62 -1.15 4.88
C ILE A 161 10.95 0.25 4.41
N LEU A 162 10.09 1.21 4.75
CA LEU A 162 10.19 2.60 4.32
C LEU A 162 11.23 3.39 5.12
N PRO A 163 11.78 4.48 4.56
CA PRO A 163 12.67 5.38 5.29
C PRO A 163 12.03 5.96 6.55
N THR A 164 12.82 6.08 7.61
CA THR A 164 12.33 6.57 8.92
C THR A 164 11.99 8.05 8.95
N ASP A 165 12.41 8.82 7.95
CA ASP A 165 12.19 10.26 7.83
C ASP A 165 11.13 10.67 6.80
N VAL A 166 10.46 9.70 6.18
CA VAL A 166 9.37 9.95 5.23
C VAL A 166 8.16 10.55 5.94
N THR A 167 7.68 11.68 5.44
CA THR A 167 6.53 12.40 6.00
C THR A 167 5.23 12.16 5.24
N THR A 168 5.33 11.80 3.97
CA THR A 168 4.17 11.63 3.08
C THR A 168 4.25 10.34 2.29
N ILE A 169 3.16 9.59 2.23
CA ILE A 169 2.90 8.49 1.31
C ILE A 169 1.73 8.90 0.43
N GLU A 170 2.03 9.18 -0.84
CA GLU A 170 1.01 9.67 -1.78
C GLU A 170 0.04 8.57 -2.21
N LYS A 171 -1.11 9.01 -2.74
CA LYS A 171 -2.13 8.12 -3.31
C LYS A 171 -1.49 7.16 -4.31
N ASP A 172 -1.90 5.89 -4.22
CA ASP A 172 -1.47 4.86 -5.16
C ASP A 172 0.06 4.65 -5.24
N ALA A 173 0.81 5.00 -4.18
CA ALA A 173 2.26 4.74 -4.11
C ALA A 173 2.61 3.27 -4.35
N PHE A 174 1.75 2.35 -3.93
CA PHE A 174 1.89 0.89 -4.07
C PHE A 174 0.85 0.28 -5.02
N ILE A 175 0.26 1.05 -5.92
CA ILE A 175 -0.81 0.55 -6.79
C ILE A 175 -0.40 -0.76 -7.50
N ASN A 176 -1.28 -1.77 -7.44
CA ASN A 176 -1.08 -3.09 -8.06
C ASN A 176 0.16 -3.87 -7.58
N CYS A 177 0.66 -3.61 -6.36
CA CYS A 177 1.64 -4.49 -5.72
C CYS A 177 0.97 -5.78 -5.25
N LYS A 178 0.74 -6.71 -6.17
CA LYS A 178 -0.12 -7.90 -5.93
C LYS A 178 0.45 -8.91 -4.94
N SER A 179 1.77 -8.90 -4.72
CA SER A 179 2.47 -9.80 -3.78
C SER A 179 2.78 -9.15 -2.44
N LEU A 180 2.59 -7.83 -2.28
CA LEU A 180 2.89 -7.11 -1.05
C LEU A 180 1.91 -7.50 0.05
N ALA A 181 2.40 -8.22 1.07
CA ALA A 181 1.56 -8.77 2.14
C ALA A 181 1.39 -7.83 3.33
N LYS A 182 2.38 -6.98 3.58
CA LYS A 182 2.46 -6.08 4.74
C LYS A 182 3.09 -4.74 4.35
N ILE A 183 2.61 -3.66 4.97
CA ILE A 183 3.22 -2.33 4.91
C ILE A 183 3.44 -1.83 6.35
N GLU A 184 4.63 -1.32 6.64
CA GLU A 184 4.94 -0.65 7.91
C GLU A 184 4.99 0.86 7.69
N ILE A 185 4.21 1.61 8.48
CA ILE A 185 4.12 3.07 8.41
C ILE A 185 5.02 3.67 9.48
N PRO A 186 6.08 4.42 9.09
CA PRO A 186 7.01 5.05 10.02
C PRO A 186 6.37 6.08 10.96
N ALA A 187 7.06 6.40 12.05
CA ALA A 187 6.65 7.40 13.02
C ALA A 187 6.49 8.82 12.43
N SER A 188 7.31 9.14 11.44
CA SER A 188 7.36 10.45 10.77
C SER A 188 6.21 10.74 9.83
N VAL A 189 5.49 9.70 9.37
CA VAL A 189 4.39 9.86 8.38
C VAL A 189 3.22 10.63 8.99
N SER A 190 2.91 11.77 8.39
CA SER A 190 1.79 12.64 8.77
C SER A 190 0.73 12.80 7.68
N ASN A 191 1.05 12.41 6.43
CA ASN A 191 0.13 12.39 5.32
C ASN A 191 0.19 11.06 4.59
N LEU A 192 -0.93 10.33 4.53
CA LEU A 192 -1.02 9.03 3.89
C LEU A 192 -2.33 8.88 3.13
N LEU A 193 -2.24 8.43 1.87
CA LEU A 193 -3.40 8.07 1.06
C LEU A 193 -3.31 6.59 0.63
N PRO A 194 -4.44 5.87 0.64
CA PRO A 194 -4.49 4.45 0.28
C PRO A 194 -4.03 4.15 -1.15
N SER A 195 -3.56 2.93 -1.36
CA SER A 195 -3.25 2.36 -2.67
C SER A 195 -4.24 1.25 -3.03
N SER A 196 -4.60 1.16 -4.32
CA SER A 196 -5.50 0.14 -4.88
C SER A 196 -4.71 -1.05 -5.47
N GLY A 197 -5.37 -2.20 -5.68
CA GLY A 197 -4.79 -3.34 -6.39
C GLY A 197 -3.78 -4.19 -5.60
N CYS A 198 -3.58 -3.92 -4.30
CA CYS A 198 -2.69 -4.69 -3.42
C CYS A 198 -3.40 -5.95 -2.91
N THR A 199 -3.64 -6.93 -3.80
CA THR A 199 -4.52 -8.07 -3.51
C THR A 199 -4.01 -9.04 -2.44
N ALA A 200 -2.69 -9.06 -2.16
CA ALA A 200 -2.11 -9.85 -1.08
C ALA A 200 -2.02 -9.09 0.25
N LEU A 201 -2.25 -7.77 0.28
CA LEU A 201 -2.05 -6.95 1.47
C LEU A 201 -3.04 -7.37 2.57
N ARG A 202 -2.52 -7.80 3.72
CA ARG A 202 -3.30 -8.27 4.87
C ARG A 202 -3.10 -7.42 6.11
N ASP A 203 -1.93 -6.79 6.21
CA ASP A 203 -1.55 -6.05 7.40
C ASP A 203 -0.90 -4.70 7.05
N ILE A 204 -1.42 -3.66 7.68
CA ILE A 204 -0.83 -2.33 7.71
C ILE A 204 -0.47 -2.08 9.16
N GLU A 205 0.81 -2.04 9.47
CA GLU A 205 1.31 -1.74 10.81
C GLU A 205 1.75 -0.29 10.88
N VAL A 206 1.54 0.33 12.02
CA VAL A 206 1.93 1.72 12.29
C VAL A 206 2.87 1.72 13.47
N SER A 207 3.98 2.44 13.36
CA SER A 207 4.91 2.66 14.47
C SER A 207 4.18 3.23 15.68
N GLU A 208 4.42 2.68 16.87
CA GLU A 208 3.83 3.15 18.13
C GLU A 208 4.14 4.64 18.41
N ALA A 209 5.24 5.14 17.87
CA ALA A 209 5.63 6.55 17.97
C ALA A 209 4.92 7.48 16.97
N ASN A 210 4.07 6.96 16.07
CA ASN A 210 3.33 7.79 15.12
C ASN A 210 2.17 8.52 15.83
N SER A 211 2.15 9.85 15.76
CA SER A 211 1.13 10.68 16.41
C SER A 211 -0.14 10.92 15.58
N ASN A 212 -0.13 10.55 14.29
CA ASN A 212 -1.22 10.83 13.34
C ASN A 212 -2.07 9.60 13.04
N TYR A 213 -1.45 8.43 13.09
CA TYR A 213 -2.04 7.15 12.69
C TYR A 213 -1.83 6.08 13.75
N SER A 214 -2.67 5.07 13.69
CA SER A 214 -2.54 3.84 14.47
C SER A 214 -2.99 2.65 13.63
N SER A 215 -2.71 1.44 14.07
CA SER A 215 -3.26 0.24 13.47
C SER A 215 -3.86 -0.70 14.51
N VAL A 216 -4.98 -1.31 14.16
CA VAL A 216 -5.64 -2.35 14.97
C VAL A 216 -5.89 -3.55 14.09
N ASN A 217 -5.33 -4.70 14.46
CA ASN A 217 -5.44 -5.93 13.68
C ASN A 217 -5.07 -5.73 12.20
N GLY A 218 -4.02 -4.96 11.91
CA GLY A 218 -3.54 -4.71 10.57
C GLY A 218 -4.38 -3.73 9.73
N VAL A 219 -5.32 -3.02 10.34
CA VAL A 219 -6.15 -2.01 9.67
C VAL A 219 -5.67 -0.62 10.08
N LEU A 220 -5.49 0.28 9.11
CA LEU A 220 -5.05 1.66 9.35
C LEU A 220 -6.20 2.52 9.86
N LEU A 221 -5.94 3.23 10.95
CA LEU A 221 -6.86 4.13 11.62
C LEU A 221 -6.20 5.51 11.84
N ASN A 222 -7.01 6.53 12.13
CA ASN A 222 -6.48 7.75 12.74
C ASN A 222 -5.94 7.45 14.15
N ALA A 223 -5.12 8.35 14.71
CA ALA A 223 -4.50 8.17 16.02
C ALA A 223 -5.52 7.94 17.15
N GLN A 224 -6.71 8.54 17.08
CA GLN A 224 -7.77 8.41 18.06
C GLN A 224 -8.58 7.10 17.93
N GLN A 225 -8.29 6.28 16.93
CA GLN A 225 -9.00 5.04 16.62
C GLN A 225 -10.51 5.20 16.44
N THR A 226 -10.92 6.33 15.87
CA THR A 226 -12.33 6.66 15.60
C THR A 226 -12.68 6.61 14.11
N ASN A 227 -11.67 6.63 13.24
CA ASN A 227 -11.86 6.62 11.78
C ASN A 227 -11.00 5.53 11.13
N ILE A 228 -11.61 4.68 10.30
CA ILE A 228 -10.90 3.72 9.46
C ILE A 228 -10.44 4.42 8.20
N LEU A 229 -9.14 4.40 7.93
CA LEU A 229 -8.53 5.10 6.79
C LEU A 229 -8.16 4.15 5.64
N TRP A 230 -7.70 2.94 5.95
CA TRP A 230 -7.34 1.97 4.92
C TRP A 230 -7.47 0.55 5.45
N PHE A 231 -8.37 -0.22 4.84
CA PHE A 231 -8.57 -1.64 5.10
C PHE A 231 -7.81 -2.46 4.06
N PRO A 232 -6.93 -3.40 4.45
CA PRO A 232 -6.15 -4.20 3.52
C PRO A 232 -7.03 -5.09 2.64
N MET A 233 -6.83 -5.04 1.32
CA MET A 233 -7.66 -5.75 0.33
C MET A 233 -7.60 -7.27 0.44
N GLY A 234 -6.43 -7.80 0.77
CA GLY A 234 -6.17 -9.24 0.92
C GLY A 234 -6.59 -9.81 2.27
N LYS A 235 -7.07 -8.96 3.20
CA LYS A 235 -7.55 -9.41 4.50
C LYS A 235 -8.83 -10.22 4.34
N GLN A 236 -8.85 -11.41 4.93
CA GLN A 236 -9.96 -12.38 4.83
C GLN A 236 -10.52 -12.71 6.21
N GLY A 237 -11.68 -13.35 6.23
CA GLY A 237 -12.36 -13.77 7.45
C GLY A 237 -13.26 -12.69 8.02
N GLU A 238 -13.75 -12.94 9.23
CA GLU A 238 -14.59 -11.99 9.94
C GLU A 238 -13.73 -10.87 10.53
N TYR A 239 -14.17 -9.64 10.37
CA TYR A 239 -13.56 -8.47 11.00
C TYR A 239 -14.60 -7.68 11.76
N SER A 240 -14.42 -7.64 13.08
CA SER A 240 -15.25 -6.81 13.96
C SER A 240 -14.62 -5.43 14.08
N LEU A 241 -15.39 -4.42 13.74
CA LEU A 241 -14.99 -3.03 13.91
C LEU A 241 -14.88 -2.70 15.41
N PRO A 242 -13.81 -2.03 15.87
CA PRO A 242 -13.75 -1.51 17.22
C PRO A 242 -14.96 -0.62 17.54
N SER A 243 -15.49 -0.72 18.75
CA SER A 243 -16.66 0.09 19.19
C SER A 243 -16.39 1.60 19.23
N THR A 244 -15.11 2.00 19.19
CA THR A 244 -14.68 3.39 19.10
C THR A 244 -14.90 4.01 17.72
N ILE A 245 -15.10 3.19 16.67
CA ILE A 245 -15.23 3.67 15.30
C ILE A 245 -16.56 4.42 15.13
N THR A 246 -16.45 5.67 14.68
CA THR A 246 -17.59 6.56 14.37
C THR A 246 -17.64 6.95 12.90
N SER A 247 -16.55 6.72 12.15
CA SER A 247 -16.47 7.06 10.74
C SER A 247 -15.62 6.09 9.92
N ILE A 248 -15.88 6.08 8.61
CA ILE A 248 -15.09 5.37 7.60
C ILE A 248 -14.60 6.40 6.59
N GLY A 249 -13.31 6.41 6.30
CA GLY A 249 -12.68 7.32 5.35
C GLY A 249 -13.03 7.04 3.89
N ASN A 250 -12.66 7.97 3.02
CA ASN A 250 -12.82 7.81 1.58
C ASN A 250 -12.04 6.59 1.08
N TYR A 251 -12.70 5.73 0.31
CA TYR A 251 -12.12 4.53 -0.29
C TYR A 251 -11.53 3.51 0.71
N ALA A 252 -11.87 3.62 2.00
CA ALA A 252 -11.21 2.84 3.05
C ALA A 252 -11.35 1.33 2.89
N PHE A 253 -12.48 0.82 2.39
CA PHE A 253 -12.75 -0.60 2.09
C PHE A 253 -12.82 -0.88 0.58
N LYS A 254 -12.26 0.02 -0.23
CA LYS A 254 -12.27 -0.20 -1.70
C LYS A 254 -11.61 -1.55 -2.05
N GLU A 255 -12.29 -2.32 -2.91
CA GLU A 255 -11.83 -3.62 -3.41
C GLU A 255 -11.60 -4.69 -2.31
N CYS A 256 -12.05 -4.48 -1.06
CA CYS A 256 -11.86 -5.43 0.03
C CYS A 256 -12.58 -6.76 -0.22
N SER A 257 -12.01 -7.82 0.37
CA SER A 257 -12.50 -9.20 0.19
C SER A 257 -13.51 -9.64 1.24
N ILE A 258 -13.87 -8.80 2.21
CA ILE A 258 -14.85 -9.13 3.25
C ILE A 258 -16.25 -9.08 2.66
N GLU A 259 -17.04 -10.11 2.95
CA GLU A 259 -18.37 -10.29 2.39
C GLU A 259 -19.50 -9.70 3.27
N THR A 260 -19.25 -9.61 4.58
CA THR A 260 -20.24 -9.16 5.56
C THR A 260 -19.63 -8.16 6.52
N PHE A 261 -20.26 -7.01 6.69
CA PHE A 261 -19.89 -5.99 7.66
C PHE A 261 -21.00 -5.71 8.64
N ILE A 262 -20.66 -5.66 9.92
CA ILE A 262 -21.50 -5.11 10.98
C ILE A 262 -20.96 -3.72 11.28
N LEU A 263 -21.70 -2.69 10.82
CA LEU A 263 -21.33 -1.30 11.10
C LEU A 263 -21.88 -0.91 12.47
N PRO A 264 -21.06 -0.29 13.35
CA PRO A 264 -21.52 0.14 14.67
C PRO A 264 -22.66 1.16 14.60
N ASP A 265 -23.64 1.06 15.49
CA ASP A 265 -24.79 1.98 15.52
C ASP A 265 -24.42 3.43 15.85
N ASN A 266 -23.27 3.67 16.49
CA ASN A 266 -22.72 5.00 16.77
C ASN A 266 -22.03 5.65 15.58
N MET A 267 -21.87 4.93 14.48
CA MET A 267 -21.29 5.47 13.26
C MET A 267 -22.22 6.50 12.63
N ASN A 268 -21.66 7.63 12.23
CA ASN A 268 -22.43 8.76 11.67
C ASN A 268 -21.88 9.25 10.33
N GLU A 269 -20.72 8.74 9.90
CA GLU A 269 -20.09 9.17 8.66
C GLU A 269 -19.47 7.98 7.90
N ILE A 270 -19.69 7.97 6.58
CA ILE A 270 -19.05 7.07 5.64
C ILE A 270 -18.48 7.93 4.51
N GLY A 271 -17.25 7.67 4.10
CA GLY A 271 -16.57 8.42 3.05
C GLY A 271 -17.03 8.06 1.64
N GLN A 272 -16.69 8.92 0.68
CA GLN A 272 -16.90 8.67 -0.74
C GLN A 272 -16.19 7.37 -1.16
N GLY A 273 -16.89 6.53 -1.95
CA GLY A 273 -16.31 5.29 -2.47
C GLY A 273 -15.87 4.29 -1.39
N ALA A 274 -16.35 4.44 -0.15
CA ALA A 274 -15.84 3.69 0.99
C ALA A 274 -15.79 2.17 0.77
N PHE A 275 -16.76 1.59 0.09
CA PHE A 275 -16.85 0.16 -0.23
C PHE A 275 -16.80 -0.12 -1.75
N MET A 276 -16.32 0.84 -2.55
CA MET A 276 -16.26 0.70 -4.00
C MET A 276 -15.58 -0.59 -4.43
N ASP A 277 -16.18 -1.34 -5.37
CA ASP A 277 -15.69 -2.60 -5.92
C ASP A 277 -15.44 -3.72 -4.88
N SER A 278 -15.97 -3.59 -3.65
CA SER A 278 -15.83 -4.60 -2.59
C SER A 278 -16.69 -5.84 -2.85
N LYS A 279 -16.37 -6.94 -2.13
CA LYS A 279 -17.12 -8.21 -2.21
C LYS A 279 -18.29 -8.28 -1.24
N VAL A 280 -18.71 -7.18 -0.63
CA VAL A 280 -19.83 -7.15 0.30
C VAL A 280 -21.12 -7.68 -0.34
N LYS A 281 -21.82 -8.57 0.39
CA LYS A 281 -23.07 -9.23 -0.07
C LYS A 281 -24.31 -8.60 0.54
N GLU A 282 -24.22 -8.19 1.78
CA GLU A 282 -25.27 -7.52 2.53
C GLU A 282 -24.65 -6.43 3.42
N VAL A 283 -25.36 -5.32 3.58
CA VAL A 283 -24.95 -4.26 4.49
C VAL A 283 -26.17 -3.68 5.21
N LYS A 284 -26.02 -3.53 6.53
CA LYS A 284 -26.91 -2.73 7.37
C LYS A 284 -26.20 -1.41 7.67
N LEU A 285 -26.77 -0.31 7.16
CA LEU A 285 -26.25 1.02 7.42
C LEU A 285 -26.70 1.51 8.80
N PRO A 286 -25.85 2.26 9.52
CA PRO A 286 -26.17 2.79 10.83
C PRO A 286 -27.41 3.69 10.81
N ALA A 287 -28.24 3.59 11.85
CA ALA A 287 -29.46 4.38 11.96
C ALA A 287 -29.21 5.90 11.93
N ASN A 288 -28.03 6.35 12.39
CA ASN A 288 -27.64 7.75 12.48
C ASN A 288 -27.02 8.32 11.20
N LEU A 289 -26.76 7.51 10.19
CA LEU A 289 -26.16 7.94 8.93
C LEU A 289 -27.13 8.81 8.13
N LYS A 290 -26.86 10.11 8.05
CA LYS A 290 -27.72 11.08 7.33
C LYS A 290 -27.59 11.02 5.83
N ARG A 291 -26.42 10.65 5.31
CA ARG A 291 -26.12 10.63 3.87
C ARG A 291 -25.35 9.39 3.49
N ILE A 292 -25.72 8.78 2.37
CA ILE A 292 -24.92 7.77 1.68
C ILE A 292 -24.15 8.52 0.58
N PRO A 293 -22.82 8.66 0.69
CA PRO A 293 -21.99 9.46 -0.21
C PRO A 293 -21.89 8.90 -1.63
N THR A 294 -21.28 9.70 -2.51
CA THR A 294 -21.01 9.32 -3.91
C THR A 294 -20.18 8.04 -3.98
N SER A 295 -20.61 7.14 -4.87
CA SER A 295 -19.90 5.88 -5.17
C SER A 295 -19.67 4.95 -3.97
N THR A 296 -20.36 5.13 -2.85
CA THR A 296 -20.11 4.37 -1.60
C THR A 296 -20.04 2.86 -1.86
N PHE A 297 -20.97 2.29 -2.62
CA PHE A 297 -21.02 0.85 -2.98
C PHE A 297 -20.90 0.63 -4.49
N GLN A 298 -20.42 1.62 -5.24
CA GLN A 298 -20.28 1.48 -6.69
C GLN A 298 -19.45 0.23 -7.04
N GLY A 299 -19.96 -0.59 -7.98
CA GLY A 299 -19.25 -1.78 -8.43
C GLY A 299 -19.27 -2.97 -7.46
N CYS A 300 -20.03 -2.91 -6.37
CA CYS A 300 -20.19 -4.05 -5.45
C CYS A 300 -21.04 -5.16 -6.10
N LYS A 301 -20.41 -5.95 -6.98
CA LYS A 301 -21.09 -6.95 -7.84
C LYS A 301 -21.74 -8.11 -7.09
N GLN A 302 -21.55 -8.20 -5.77
CA GLN A 302 -22.17 -9.23 -4.93
C GLN A 302 -23.24 -8.65 -3.98
N LEU A 303 -23.38 -7.32 -3.89
CA LEU A 303 -24.32 -6.67 -2.96
C LEU A 303 -25.76 -6.88 -3.43
N LYS A 304 -26.51 -7.69 -2.67
CA LYS A 304 -27.91 -8.02 -2.94
C LYS A 304 -28.88 -7.34 -1.99
N VAL A 305 -28.48 -7.13 -0.74
CA VAL A 305 -29.36 -6.61 0.31
C VAL A 305 -28.73 -5.38 0.95
N VAL A 306 -29.47 -4.30 1.00
CA VAL A 306 -29.09 -3.10 1.77
C VAL A 306 -30.20 -2.69 2.72
N ARG A 307 -29.81 -2.38 3.98
CA ARG A 307 -30.73 -1.82 4.99
C ARG A 307 -30.31 -0.39 5.26
N ILE A 308 -31.17 0.55 4.92
CA ILE A 308 -30.95 2.00 5.03
C ILE A 308 -31.62 2.50 6.30
N GLY A 309 -30.84 3.13 7.17
CA GLY A 309 -31.29 3.56 8.50
C GLY A 309 -32.32 4.68 8.47
N SER A 310 -33.01 4.86 9.60
CA SER A 310 -34.16 5.75 9.74
C SER A 310 -33.86 7.24 9.60
N LYS A 311 -32.58 7.66 9.82
CA LYS A 311 -32.16 9.06 9.70
C LYS A 311 -31.49 9.41 8.37
N THR A 312 -31.48 8.47 7.41
CA THR A 312 -30.91 8.75 6.09
C THR A 312 -31.82 9.70 5.31
N GLU A 313 -31.29 10.86 4.99
CA GLU A 313 -31.96 11.97 4.30
C GLU A 313 -31.58 12.05 2.82
N ALA A 314 -30.38 11.56 2.44
CA ALA A 314 -29.88 11.67 1.08
C ALA A 314 -29.04 10.48 0.62
N ILE A 315 -29.13 10.16 -0.70
CA ILE A 315 -28.34 9.16 -1.41
C ILE A 315 -27.70 9.85 -2.62
N SER A 316 -26.38 9.92 -2.64
CA SER A 316 -25.60 10.66 -3.64
C SER A 316 -25.39 9.85 -4.92
N ASP A 317 -24.72 10.48 -5.92
CA ASP A 317 -24.46 9.89 -7.23
C ASP A 317 -23.68 8.56 -7.12
N TYR A 318 -24.09 7.60 -7.92
CA TYR A 318 -23.45 6.30 -8.08
C TYR A 318 -23.35 5.48 -6.78
N ALA A 319 -24.07 5.86 -5.71
CA ALA A 319 -23.97 5.19 -4.41
C ALA A 319 -24.16 3.67 -4.49
N PHE A 320 -25.05 3.20 -5.36
CA PHE A 320 -25.32 1.78 -5.63
C PHE A 320 -25.20 1.42 -7.11
N ASP A 321 -24.42 2.19 -7.88
CA ASP A 321 -24.21 1.90 -9.29
C ASP A 321 -23.52 0.52 -9.46
N LEU A 322 -23.99 -0.27 -10.45
CA LEU A 322 -23.53 -1.63 -10.74
C LEU A 322 -23.71 -2.65 -9.59
N CYS A 323 -24.60 -2.36 -8.62
CA CYS A 323 -24.97 -3.32 -7.57
C CYS A 323 -26.20 -4.15 -8.02
N PRO A 324 -26.17 -5.51 -7.97
CA PRO A 324 -27.29 -6.37 -8.34
C PRO A 324 -28.29 -6.53 -7.18
N LEU A 325 -28.82 -5.41 -6.66
CA LEU A 325 -29.71 -5.39 -5.51
C LEU A 325 -31.00 -6.17 -5.79
N THR A 326 -31.39 -7.05 -4.88
CA THR A 326 -32.64 -7.76 -4.85
C THR A 326 -33.62 -7.15 -3.85
N ASP A 327 -33.12 -6.64 -2.74
CA ASP A 327 -33.90 -6.07 -1.66
C ASP A 327 -33.27 -4.79 -1.10
N ILE A 328 -34.05 -3.77 -0.94
CA ILE A 328 -33.70 -2.50 -0.29
C ILE A 328 -34.69 -2.28 0.84
N TYR A 329 -34.22 -2.34 2.08
CA TYR A 329 -35.00 -1.99 3.27
C TYR A 329 -34.72 -0.53 3.63
N VAL A 330 -35.76 0.29 3.71
CA VAL A 330 -35.64 1.69 4.10
C VAL A 330 -36.45 1.95 5.35
N GLU A 331 -35.80 2.33 6.43
CA GLU A 331 -36.45 2.62 7.72
C GLU A 331 -36.95 4.08 7.81
N ALA A 332 -36.54 4.94 6.88
CA ALA A 332 -36.95 6.35 6.85
C ALA A 332 -38.47 6.48 6.54
N LYS A 333 -39.16 7.33 7.29
CA LYS A 333 -40.59 7.57 7.14
C LYS A 333 -40.93 8.33 5.85
N LEU A 334 -40.01 9.12 5.33
CA LEU A 334 -40.08 9.82 4.05
C LEU A 334 -38.93 9.30 3.16
N PRO A 335 -39.16 9.26 1.82
CA PRO A 335 -38.12 8.84 0.92
C PRO A 335 -36.88 9.72 1.02
N PRO A 336 -35.68 9.15 1.22
CA PRO A 336 -34.42 9.90 1.10
C PRO A 336 -34.32 10.53 -0.28
N VAL A 337 -33.83 11.78 -0.33
CA VAL A 337 -33.57 12.47 -1.60
C VAL A 337 -32.46 11.76 -2.34
N CYS A 338 -32.74 11.22 -3.51
CA CYS A 338 -31.76 10.50 -4.32
C CYS A 338 -31.28 11.36 -5.48
N SER A 339 -29.97 11.34 -5.74
CA SER A 339 -29.43 11.78 -7.02
C SER A 339 -30.00 10.91 -8.16
N SER A 340 -30.14 11.49 -9.36
CA SER A 340 -30.59 10.78 -10.56
C SER A 340 -29.75 9.56 -10.92
N HIS A 341 -28.49 9.52 -10.47
CA HIS A 341 -27.54 8.45 -10.75
C HIS A 341 -27.30 7.53 -9.54
N ALA A 342 -28.05 7.67 -8.44
CA ALA A 342 -27.83 6.88 -7.22
C ALA A 342 -27.90 5.36 -7.45
N PHE A 343 -28.77 4.90 -8.34
CA PHE A 343 -29.07 3.50 -8.66
C PHE A 343 -28.85 3.18 -10.15
N THR A 344 -27.93 3.84 -10.83
CA THR A 344 -27.67 3.59 -12.24
C THR A 344 -27.07 2.20 -12.44
N THR A 345 -27.65 1.47 -13.38
CA THR A 345 -27.13 0.17 -13.81
C THR A 345 -27.17 0.13 -15.33
N ARG A 346 -26.03 -0.05 -15.96
CA ARG A 346 -25.96 -0.15 -17.42
C ARG A 346 -26.73 -1.40 -17.90
N GLY A 347 -27.97 -1.20 -18.35
CA GLY A 347 -28.77 -2.23 -19.05
C GLY A 347 -29.36 -3.31 -18.13
N THR A 348 -29.45 -3.14 -16.83
CA THR A 348 -30.08 -4.12 -15.95
C THR A 348 -31.52 -3.72 -15.63
N SER A 349 -32.41 -4.71 -15.67
CA SER A 349 -33.80 -4.56 -15.27
C SER A 349 -34.02 -4.66 -13.75
N PHE A 350 -32.95 -4.45 -12.93
CA PHE A 350 -33.07 -4.67 -11.48
C PHE A 350 -34.15 -3.79 -10.85
N LEU A 351 -34.39 -2.57 -11.36
CA LEU A 351 -35.50 -1.72 -10.92
C LEU A 351 -36.89 -2.39 -11.08
N ASN A 352 -37.01 -3.36 -12.00
CA ASN A 352 -38.22 -4.11 -12.19
C ASN A 352 -38.34 -5.30 -11.22
N THR A 353 -37.23 -5.84 -10.73
CA THR A 353 -37.16 -7.06 -9.90
C THR A 353 -36.87 -6.78 -8.44
N CYS A 354 -36.08 -5.75 -8.15
CA CYS A 354 -35.72 -5.36 -6.80
C CYS A 354 -36.95 -4.97 -5.98
N ILE A 355 -37.03 -5.46 -4.75
CA ILE A 355 -38.12 -5.15 -3.82
C ILE A 355 -37.64 -4.05 -2.89
N VAL A 356 -38.38 -2.96 -2.82
CA VAL A 356 -38.16 -1.87 -1.86
C VAL A 356 -39.14 -2.02 -0.71
N HIS A 357 -38.63 -2.33 0.47
CA HIS A 357 -39.38 -2.46 1.70
C HIS A 357 -39.35 -1.14 2.48
N VAL A 358 -40.52 -0.56 2.72
CA VAL A 358 -40.68 0.73 3.40
C VAL A 358 -41.60 0.60 4.61
N PRO A 359 -41.51 1.52 5.61
CA PRO A 359 -42.32 1.44 6.82
C PRO A 359 -43.81 1.36 6.52
N THR A 360 -44.55 0.65 7.36
CA THR A 360 -46.01 0.45 7.24
C THR A 360 -46.72 1.77 7.03
N GLY A 361 -47.58 1.81 5.99
CA GLY A 361 -48.34 2.98 5.60
C GLY A 361 -47.56 4.07 4.85
N LYS A 362 -46.29 3.85 4.50
CA LYS A 362 -45.45 4.86 3.85
C LYS A 362 -45.22 4.65 2.35
N ALA A 363 -45.68 3.54 1.78
CA ALA A 363 -45.45 3.20 0.37
C ALA A 363 -45.94 4.30 -0.62
N ALA A 364 -46.98 5.03 -0.30
CA ALA A 364 -47.51 6.08 -1.17
C ALA A 364 -46.48 7.24 -1.36
N PHE A 365 -45.72 7.59 -0.32
CA PHE A 365 -44.70 8.62 -0.42
C PHE A 365 -43.57 8.21 -1.36
N TYR A 366 -43.12 6.95 -1.28
CA TYR A 366 -42.06 6.41 -2.13
C TYR A 366 -42.53 6.25 -3.59
N LYS A 367 -43.78 5.81 -3.80
CA LYS A 367 -44.41 5.74 -5.16
C LYS A 367 -44.63 7.10 -5.79
N GLY A 368 -44.73 8.17 -5.00
CA GLY A 368 -44.83 9.55 -5.47
C GLY A 368 -43.50 10.23 -5.75
N ASP A 369 -42.40 9.71 -5.24
CA ASP A 369 -41.06 10.30 -5.41
C ASP A 369 -40.49 10.05 -6.82
N VAL A 370 -39.74 11.02 -7.35
CA VAL A 370 -39.22 10.99 -8.74
C VAL A 370 -38.25 9.82 -9.00
N ILE A 371 -37.42 9.46 -8.05
CA ILE A 371 -36.43 8.38 -8.20
C ILE A 371 -36.98 7.06 -7.71
N TRP A 372 -37.58 7.01 -6.52
CA TRP A 372 -38.08 5.78 -5.93
C TRP A 372 -39.21 5.15 -6.73
N LYS A 373 -40.08 5.92 -7.41
CA LYS A 373 -41.15 5.39 -8.30
C LYS A 373 -40.63 4.55 -9.46
N GLN A 374 -39.34 4.61 -9.78
CA GLN A 374 -38.74 3.78 -10.84
C GLN A 374 -38.70 2.30 -10.43
N PHE A 375 -38.66 2.00 -9.13
CA PHE A 375 -38.79 0.63 -8.61
C PHE A 375 -40.24 0.16 -8.76
N LYS A 376 -40.45 -0.97 -9.45
CA LYS A 376 -41.77 -1.51 -9.71
C LYS A 376 -42.39 -2.21 -8.50
N ASN A 377 -41.55 -2.65 -7.53
CA ASN A 377 -41.99 -3.44 -6.39
C ASN A 377 -41.73 -2.70 -5.07
N ILE A 378 -42.55 -1.72 -4.72
CA ILE A 378 -42.51 -1.03 -3.43
C ILE A 378 -43.55 -1.63 -2.50
N LYS A 379 -43.11 -2.26 -1.39
CA LYS A 379 -43.98 -2.91 -0.39
C LYS A 379 -43.95 -2.13 0.93
N SER A 380 -45.13 -2.06 1.56
CA SER A 380 -45.31 -1.48 2.89
C SER A 380 -45.38 -2.63 3.90
N ASP A 381 -44.18 -3.05 4.35
CA ASP A 381 -44.01 -4.09 5.34
C ASP A 381 -43.10 -3.60 6.44
N SER A 382 -43.41 -3.95 7.68
CA SER A 382 -42.53 -3.68 8.78
C SER A 382 -41.18 -4.41 8.55
N SER A 383 -40.06 -3.69 8.56
CA SER A 383 -38.73 -4.30 8.61
C SER A 383 -38.68 -5.28 9.80
N LYS A 384 -38.41 -6.56 9.52
CA LYS A 384 -38.07 -7.53 10.54
C LYS A 384 -36.59 -7.42 10.87
#